data_1c3023a3c4e7c25679beaad12735c2b3
#
_entry.id   1c3023a3c4e7c25679beaad12735c2b3
#
_cell.length_a   1.000
_cell.length_b   1.000
_cell.length_c   1.000
_cell.angle_alpha   90.00
_cell.angle_beta   90.00
_cell.angle_gamma   90.00
#
_symmetry.space_group_name_H-M   'P 1'
#
loop_
_entity.id
_entity.type
_entity.pdbx_description
1 polymer ?
#
loop_
_entity_poly.entity_id
_entity_poly.type
_entity_poly.pdbx_seq_one_letter_code
_entity_poly.pdbx_strand_id
1 'polypeptide(L)'
;MKFIKNILIGFIVTTSLMSCVDYLDKETDTELTLPLVFEDKTRIEGWLANVYSAIPDPYWGYTNTLGWEVLADDLTPSERWRQWGWKVIPYILGEWTPNSDWEGNYWKLLPQCIREANIFLENIHPLPAQGISAKEVEYMKTECKFMKAYYYYLLANTYGAVPFDPDYIAPTDFVLSDLMKGQAPYYTVIDWADKEMLEASMILPPKYTEARKYGRVTSIMCLAVRARMLLFAASPLVNGNTDYADFKNEKGENLFSTVYDPTRWKNAVEACKLLIDEADKAGYKLYVEENANGEIDPFMSYQNLFLKRFDEGNTEILFARPSSDYGSYEKHATPGASGGSGGLGVTQSLVDAFFMQDGLPYDGSNEEGFSESDVKLDNTIWDEEVNGGAVTYAGTYNMYCNREPRFYVSVAFNNSYFPTEKRKFEFFNGQKDNPHTHDAPQNGYLIRKRVSPKTNVKENNYQYRPGIVYRLGEAFLNYAEALNEYKDE
;
A
#
# COMPACT_ATOMS: atom_id res chain seq x y z
N MET A 1 -52.25 56.37 -36.86
CA MET A 1 -51.21 55.33 -36.87
C MET A 1 -50.05 55.53 -35.87
N LYS A 2 -49.67 56.75 -35.54
CA LYS A 2 -48.57 56.96 -34.54
C LYS A 2 -48.95 56.61 -33.08
N PHE A 3 -50.24 56.84 -32.70
CA PHE A 3 -50.72 56.58 -31.35
C PHE A 3 -50.84 55.08 -31.00
N ILE A 4 -51.30 54.28 -31.97
CA ILE A 4 -51.40 52.81 -31.79
C ILE A 4 -49.99 52.14 -31.69
N LYS A 5 -48.98 52.69 -32.39
CA LYS A 5 -47.63 52.18 -32.36
C LYS A 5 -46.95 52.41 -31.00
N ASN A 6 -47.23 53.53 -30.36
CA ASN A 6 -46.72 53.85 -29.03
C ASN A 6 -47.37 53.02 -27.88
N ILE A 7 -48.67 52.70 -28.03
CA ILE A 7 -49.36 51.81 -27.09
C ILE A 7 -48.89 50.37 -27.21
N LEU A 8 -48.59 49.89 -28.44
CA LEU A 8 -48.08 48.55 -28.68
C LEU A 8 -46.63 48.38 -28.11
N ILE A 9 -45.80 49.42 -28.24
CA ILE A 9 -44.44 49.43 -27.69
C ILE A 9 -44.48 49.50 -26.16
N GLY A 10 -45.39 50.27 -25.58
CA GLY A 10 -45.57 50.30 -24.11
C GLY A 10 -46.04 48.97 -23.53
N PHE A 11 -46.92 48.24 -24.22
CA PHE A 11 -47.40 46.91 -23.78
C PHE A 11 -46.35 45.81 -23.92
N ILE A 12 -45.45 45.88 -24.93
CA ILE A 12 -44.36 44.93 -25.10
C ILE A 12 -43.26 45.15 -24.04
N VAL A 13 -43.00 46.40 -23.63
CA VAL A 13 -42.00 46.70 -22.60
C VAL A 13 -42.48 46.30 -21.19
N THR A 14 -43.80 46.41 -20.89
CA THR A 14 -44.36 46.00 -19.60
C THR A 14 -44.51 44.49 -19.45
N THR A 15 -44.69 43.71 -20.52
CA THR A 15 -44.75 42.25 -20.46
C THR A 15 -43.36 41.61 -20.40
N SER A 16 -42.27 42.28 -20.80
CA SER A 16 -40.91 41.80 -20.66
C SER A 16 -40.30 42.02 -19.27
N LEU A 17 -40.92 42.78 -18.38
CA LEU A 17 -40.44 43.00 -17.02
C LEU A 17 -41.10 42.08 -15.97
N MET A 18 -42.07 41.24 -16.34
CA MET A 18 -42.69 40.27 -15.44
C MET A 18 -42.23 38.84 -15.62
N SER A 19 -41.23 38.57 -16.45
CA SER A 19 -40.80 37.20 -16.80
C SER A 19 -39.49 36.70 -16.16
N CYS A 20 -38.97 37.33 -15.13
CA CYS A 20 -37.68 36.94 -14.58
C CYS A 20 -37.61 36.81 -13.06
N VAL A 21 -38.74 36.84 -12.32
CA VAL A 21 -38.65 36.71 -10.85
C VAL A 21 -38.79 35.26 -10.39
N ASP A 22 -39.58 34.44 -11.07
CA ASP A 22 -39.73 33.01 -10.71
C ASP A 22 -38.71 32.05 -11.28
N TYR A 23 -37.84 32.49 -12.21
CA TYR A 23 -36.82 31.59 -12.80
C TYR A 23 -35.53 31.54 -11.99
N LEU A 24 -35.28 32.57 -11.18
CA LEU A 24 -34.09 32.60 -10.30
C LEU A 24 -34.38 32.07 -8.89
N ASP A 25 -35.66 31.98 -8.51
CA ASP A 25 -36.12 31.38 -7.23
C ASP A 25 -36.56 29.91 -7.37
N LYS A 26 -36.32 29.29 -8.51
CA LYS A 26 -36.38 27.83 -8.56
C LYS A 26 -35.16 27.31 -7.79
N GLU A 27 -35.38 27.04 -6.50
CA GLU A 27 -34.50 26.10 -5.80
C GLU A 27 -34.28 24.93 -6.77
N THR A 28 -33.06 24.74 -7.20
CA THR A 28 -32.73 23.59 -8.02
C THR A 28 -33.00 22.39 -7.13
N ASP A 29 -34.14 21.72 -7.37
CA ASP A 29 -34.55 20.44 -6.77
C ASP A 29 -33.49 19.33 -6.99
N THR A 30 -32.29 19.71 -7.36
CA THR A 30 -31.15 18.87 -7.76
C THR A 30 -29.86 19.11 -6.98
N GLU A 31 -29.82 20.06 -6.04
CA GLU A 31 -28.63 20.14 -5.17
C GLU A 31 -28.68 19.02 -4.14
N LEU A 32 -27.74 18.12 -4.29
CA LEU A 32 -27.52 17.01 -3.36
C LEU A 32 -27.01 17.55 -2.02
N THR A 33 -27.93 17.74 -1.09
CA THR A 33 -27.59 18.21 0.27
C THR A 33 -27.06 17.05 1.11
N LEU A 34 -26.26 17.38 2.13
CA LEU A 34 -25.69 16.38 3.03
C LEU A 34 -26.75 15.45 3.66
N PRO A 35 -27.92 15.93 4.16
CA PRO A 35 -28.98 15.04 4.64
C PRO A 35 -29.46 14.04 3.58
N LEU A 36 -29.65 14.46 2.33
CA LEU A 36 -30.09 13.57 1.26
C LEU A 36 -29.06 12.47 0.90
N VAL A 37 -27.80 12.68 1.19
CA VAL A 37 -26.77 11.63 1.03
C VAL A 37 -27.01 10.50 2.00
N PHE A 38 -27.33 10.80 3.25
CA PHE A 38 -27.51 9.81 4.32
C PHE A 38 -28.91 9.18 4.39
N GLU A 39 -29.82 9.55 3.47
CA GLU A 39 -31.12 8.90 3.27
C GLU A 39 -31.10 7.84 2.13
N ASP A 40 -29.97 7.63 1.48
CA ASP A 40 -29.85 6.68 0.37
C ASP A 40 -28.64 5.74 0.56
N LYS A 41 -28.93 4.42 0.52
CA LYS A 41 -27.92 3.38 0.75
C LYS A 41 -26.72 3.48 -0.20
N THR A 42 -26.95 3.69 -1.49
CA THR A 42 -25.87 3.72 -2.49
C THR A 42 -24.94 4.89 -2.24
N ARG A 43 -25.51 6.04 -1.85
CA ARG A 43 -24.72 7.24 -1.50
C ARG A 43 -23.95 7.06 -0.21
N ILE A 44 -24.54 6.43 0.81
CA ILE A 44 -23.89 6.07 2.06
C ILE A 44 -22.68 5.14 1.79
N GLU A 45 -22.89 4.08 1.01
CA GLU A 45 -21.82 3.15 0.63
C GLU A 45 -20.73 3.86 -0.20
N GLY A 46 -21.12 4.79 -1.09
CA GLY A 46 -20.19 5.63 -1.86
C GLY A 46 -19.38 6.56 -0.97
N TRP A 47 -19.98 7.18 0.05
CA TRP A 47 -19.26 8.01 1.01
C TRP A 47 -18.26 7.18 1.83
N LEU A 48 -18.69 6.03 2.33
CA LEU A 48 -17.81 5.11 3.03
C LEU A 48 -16.63 4.68 2.15
N ALA A 49 -16.87 4.38 0.87
CA ALA A 49 -15.82 4.06 -0.08
C ALA A 49 -14.81 5.21 -0.25
N ASN A 50 -15.27 6.47 -0.20
CA ASN A 50 -14.38 7.64 -0.19
C ASN A 50 -13.48 7.67 1.05
N VAL A 51 -14.00 7.33 2.22
CA VAL A 51 -13.18 7.20 3.44
C VAL A 51 -12.06 6.18 3.25
N TYR A 52 -12.30 5.09 2.52
CA TYR A 52 -11.31 4.06 2.22
C TYR A 52 -10.30 4.46 1.12
N SER A 53 -10.57 5.48 0.34
CA SER A 53 -9.82 5.80 -0.89
C SER A 53 -8.35 6.10 -0.66
N ALA A 54 -7.98 6.59 0.53
CA ALA A 54 -6.61 6.93 0.90
C ALA A 54 -5.78 5.77 1.47
N ILE A 55 -6.32 4.54 1.50
CA ILE A 55 -5.50 3.36 1.80
C ILE A 55 -4.38 3.27 0.75
N PRO A 56 -3.10 3.26 1.15
CA PRO A 56 -1.98 3.19 0.21
C PRO A 56 -2.08 1.99 -0.73
N ASP A 57 -1.79 2.23 -2.01
CA ASP A 57 -1.69 1.16 -2.98
C ASP A 57 -0.28 0.58 -2.98
N PRO A 58 -0.09 -0.69 -2.57
CA PRO A 58 1.25 -1.27 -2.48
C PRO A 58 1.90 -1.52 -3.85
N TYR A 59 1.15 -1.45 -4.97
CA TYR A 59 1.72 -1.53 -6.32
C TYR A 59 2.04 -0.17 -6.89
N TRP A 60 1.15 0.80 -6.75
CA TRP A 60 1.37 2.15 -7.29
C TRP A 60 2.56 2.85 -6.65
N GLY A 61 2.80 2.58 -5.38
CA GLY A 61 3.98 3.02 -4.67
C GLY A 61 5.32 2.66 -5.34
N TYR A 62 5.36 1.62 -6.20
CA TYR A 62 6.60 1.22 -6.91
C TYR A 62 6.87 2.01 -8.18
N THR A 63 5.85 2.60 -8.80
CA THR A 63 5.98 3.09 -10.17
C THR A 63 5.79 4.57 -10.35
N ASN A 64 4.92 5.21 -9.61
CA ASN A 64 4.49 6.57 -9.93
C ASN A 64 4.72 7.58 -8.80
N THR A 65 4.64 7.14 -7.57
CA THR A 65 4.91 7.96 -6.39
C THR A 65 6.11 7.42 -5.66
N LEU A 66 6.39 7.99 -4.51
CA LEU A 66 7.35 7.42 -3.58
C LEU A 66 6.89 6.02 -3.16
N GLY A 67 7.27 5.04 -3.94
CA GLY A 67 7.27 3.67 -3.49
C GLY A 67 8.29 3.55 -2.39
N TRP A 68 7.86 3.20 -1.20
CA TRP A 68 8.75 3.05 -0.07
C TRP A 68 9.89 2.07 -0.39
N GLU A 69 9.62 1.03 -1.18
CA GLU A 69 10.58 0.02 -1.59
C GLU A 69 11.67 0.54 -2.52
N VAL A 70 11.38 1.53 -3.35
CA VAL A 70 12.42 2.16 -4.20
C VAL A 70 13.27 3.18 -3.46
N LEU A 71 12.87 3.57 -2.25
CA LEU A 71 13.67 4.41 -1.35
C LEU A 71 14.50 3.58 -0.34
N ALA A 72 14.31 2.26 -0.32
CA ALA A 72 15.12 1.31 0.42
C ALA A 72 16.23 0.72 -0.47
N ASP A 73 17.05 -0.17 0.09
CA ASP A 73 18.16 -0.84 -0.63
C ASP A 73 17.70 -1.96 -1.57
N ASP A 74 16.41 -2.15 -1.77
CA ASP A 74 15.85 -3.29 -2.49
C ASP A 74 15.80 -3.06 -3.99
N LEU A 75 15.32 -1.88 -4.41
CA LEU A 75 14.97 -1.60 -5.78
C LEU A 75 15.74 -0.42 -6.34
N THR A 76 15.98 -0.48 -7.65
CA THR A 76 16.60 0.61 -8.40
C THR A 76 15.71 0.94 -9.60
N PRO A 77 15.02 2.09 -9.59
CA PRO A 77 14.22 2.52 -10.72
C PRO A 77 15.10 3.05 -11.86
N SER A 78 14.60 2.98 -13.08
CA SER A 78 15.27 3.58 -14.23
C SER A 78 15.40 5.10 -14.07
N GLU A 79 16.59 5.64 -14.32
CA GLU A 79 16.83 7.09 -14.34
C GLU A 79 15.93 7.84 -15.35
N ARG A 80 15.43 7.15 -16.36
CA ARG A 80 14.46 7.70 -17.31
C ARG A 80 13.18 8.22 -16.65
N TRP A 81 12.80 7.71 -15.51
CA TRP A 81 11.63 8.18 -14.77
C TRP A 81 11.73 9.66 -14.40
N ARG A 82 12.96 10.17 -14.24
CA ARG A 82 13.20 11.61 -14.07
C ARG A 82 12.69 12.45 -15.26
N GLN A 83 12.82 11.92 -16.46
CA GLN A 83 12.35 12.61 -17.70
C GLN A 83 10.83 12.69 -17.76
N TRP A 84 10.15 11.79 -17.08
CA TRP A 84 8.68 11.80 -16.96
C TRP A 84 8.18 12.64 -15.78
N GLY A 85 9.08 13.27 -15.04
CA GLY A 85 8.75 14.10 -13.89
C GLY A 85 8.46 13.31 -12.61
N TRP A 86 8.75 12.01 -12.62
CA TRP A 86 8.56 11.17 -11.43
C TRP A 86 9.59 11.50 -10.36
N LYS A 87 9.12 11.69 -9.12
CA LYS A 87 9.90 12.25 -8.03
C LYS A 87 10.85 11.24 -7.36
N VAL A 88 10.65 9.95 -7.58
CA VAL A 88 11.44 8.91 -6.92
C VAL A 88 12.94 9.08 -7.16
N ILE A 89 13.37 9.42 -8.38
CA ILE A 89 14.80 9.61 -8.69
C ILE A 89 15.39 10.80 -7.94
N PRO A 90 14.83 12.02 -7.96
CA PRO A 90 15.28 13.12 -7.12
C PRO A 90 15.36 12.77 -5.63
N TYR A 91 14.42 11.98 -5.11
CA TYR A 91 14.45 11.58 -3.70
C TYR A 91 15.60 10.62 -3.39
N ILE A 92 15.83 9.59 -4.22
CA ILE A 92 16.97 8.66 -4.08
C ILE A 92 18.31 9.40 -4.13
N LEU A 93 18.42 10.42 -4.99
CA LEU A 93 19.63 11.23 -5.14
C LEU A 93 19.80 12.32 -4.08
N GLY A 94 18.86 12.45 -3.14
CA GLY A 94 18.89 13.49 -2.12
C GLY A 94 18.61 14.91 -2.66
N GLU A 95 18.05 15.02 -3.85
CA GLU A 95 17.72 16.31 -4.50
C GLU A 95 16.36 16.88 -4.03
N TRP A 96 16.02 16.71 -2.78
CA TRP A 96 14.77 17.20 -2.21
C TRP A 96 15.01 18.14 -1.04
N THR A 97 14.02 18.98 -0.79
CA THR A 97 14.03 19.99 0.28
C THR A 97 12.69 19.93 1.02
N PRO A 98 12.54 20.60 2.16
CA PRO A 98 11.25 20.72 2.85
C PRO A 98 10.11 21.30 1.99
N ASN A 99 10.44 22.00 0.89
CA ASN A 99 9.48 22.57 -0.05
C ASN A 99 9.24 21.70 -1.30
N SER A 100 9.87 20.52 -1.37
CA SER A 100 9.68 19.63 -2.50
C SER A 100 8.27 19.04 -2.48
N ASP A 101 7.60 19.07 -3.62
CA ASP A 101 6.30 18.46 -3.78
C ASP A 101 6.42 16.94 -3.82
N TRP A 102 5.55 16.27 -3.10
CA TRP A 102 5.47 14.82 -3.04
C TRP A 102 4.10 14.36 -3.54
N GLU A 103 4.06 13.58 -4.60
CA GLU A 103 2.82 13.10 -5.21
C GLU A 103 2.03 12.15 -4.31
N GLY A 104 2.69 11.39 -3.44
CA GLY A 104 2.07 10.58 -2.40
C GLY A 104 1.54 11.37 -1.19
N ASN A 105 1.27 12.63 -1.36
CA ASN A 105 1.06 13.66 -0.36
C ASN A 105 0.01 13.30 0.70
N TYR A 106 0.42 12.56 1.70
CA TYR A 106 -0.41 12.22 2.85
C TYR A 106 -0.90 13.46 3.60
N TRP A 107 -0.09 14.53 3.63
CA TRP A 107 -0.45 15.78 4.28
C TRP A 107 -1.70 16.44 3.68
N LYS A 108 -1.95 16.23 2.40
CA LYS A 108 -3.15 16.73 1.73
C LYS A 108 -4.30 15.73 1.79
N LEU A 109 -4.01 14.47 1.49
CA LEU A 109 -5.04 13.45 1.27
C LEU A 109 -5.65 12.93 2.58
N LEU A 110 -4.81 12.58 3.57
CA LEU A 110 -5.30 11.92 4.77
C LEU A 110 -6.18 12.83 5.64
N PRO A 111 -5.87 14.12 5.86
CA PRO A 111 -6.79 15.02 6.58
C PRO A 111 -8.16 15.17 5.92
N GLN A 112 -8.23 15.12 4.58
CA GLN A 112 -9.50 15.12 3.87
C GLN A 112 -10.32 13.86 4.19
N CYS A 113 -9.70 12.68 4.13
CA CYS A 113 -10.39 11.42 4.46
C CYS A 113 -10.75 11.32 5.95
N ILE A 114 -9.96 11.90 6.86
CA ILE A 114 -10.31 12.01 8.28
C ILE A 114 -11.57 12.89 8.44
N ARG A 115 -11.63 14.02 7.76
CA ARG A 115 -12.82 14.88 7.75
C ARG A 115 -14.06 14.16 7.20
N GLU A 116 -13.91 13.44 6.08
CA GLU A 116 -14.99 12.64 5.49
C GLU A 116 -15.48 11.55 6.46
N ALA A 117 -14.57 10.91 7.20
CA ALA A 117 -14.94 9.96 8.24
C ALA A 117 -15.71 10.62 9.39
N ASN A 118 -15.32 11.81 9.82
CA ASN A 118 -16.02 12.55 10.87
C ASN A 118 -17.43 12.94 10.43
N ILE A 119 -17.60 13.46 9.22
CA ILE A 119 -18.94 13.77 8.65
C ILE A 119 -19.80 12.51 8.58
N PHE A 120 -19.21 11.37 8.16
CA PHE A 120 -19.92 10.09 8.13
C PHE A 120 -20.40 9.68 9.52
N LEU A 121 -19.52 9.76 10.54
CA LEU A 121 -19.84 9.39 11.92
C LEU A 121 -20.98 10.19 12.52
N GLU A 122 -21.09 11.49 12.19
CA GLU A 122 -22.17 12.37 12.65
C GLU A 122 -23.53 12.08 11.99
N ASN A 123 -23.52 11.69 10.72
CA ASN A 123 -24.73 11.67 9.93
C ASN A 123 -25.32 10.28 9.68
N ILE A 124 -24.52 9.19 9.77
CA ILE A 124 -25.01 7.83 9.51
C ILE A 124 -26.03 7.36 10.55
N HIS A 125 -27.15 6.86 10.07
CA HIS A 125 -28.23 6.28 10.86
C HIS A 125 -28.83 5.04 10.17
N PRO A 126 -29.60 4.20 10.89
CA PRO A 126 -30.20 3.02 10.29
C PRO A 126 -31.24 3.35 9.23
N LEU A 127 -31.19 2.64 8.10
CA LEU A 127 -32.22 2.66 7.03
C LEU A 127 -32.70 1.22 6.79
N PRO A 128 -33.55 0.66 7.68
CA PRO A 128 -33.94 -0.75 7.60
C PRO A 128 -34.64 -1.12 6.30
N ALA A 129 -35.47 -0.19 5.75
CA ALA A 129 -36.14 -0.39 4.47
C ALA A 129 -35.19 -0.55 3.28
N GLN A 130 -33.94 -0.07 3.39
CA GLN A 130 -32.90 -0.19 2.38
C GLN A 130 -31.83 -1.23 2.78
N GLY A 131 -32.05 -1.98 3.85
CA GLY A 131 -31.14 -3.04 4.32
C GLY A 131 -29.93 -2.54 5.10
N ILE A 132 -29.94 -1.29 5.63
CA ILE A 132 -28.94 -0.80 6.59
C ILE A 132 -29.53 -0.92 8.00
N SER A 133 -29.20 -2.01 8.67
CA SER A 133 -29.62 -2.27 10.06
C SER A 133 -28.80 -1.42 11.04
N ALA A 134 -29.26 -1.34 12.31
CA ALA A 134 -28.50 -0.72 13.39
C ALA A 134 -27.13 -1.39 13.57
N LYS A 135 -27.01 -2.71 13.39
CA LYS A 135 -25.76 -3.45 13.43
C LYS A 135 -24.80 -3.09 12.28
N GLU A 136 -25.33 -2.92 11.08
CA GLU A 136 -24.52 -2.46 9.95
C GLU A 136 -24.01 -1.03 10.16
N VAL A 137 -24.83 -0.14 10.75
CA VAL A 137 -24.39 1.21 11.14
C VAL A 137 -23.28 1.16 12.18
N GLU A 138 -23.39 0.29 13.18
CA GLU A 138 -22.32 0.09 14.17
C GLU A 138 -21.01 -0.34 13.52
N TYR A 139 -21.08 -1.28 12.57
CA TYR A 139 -19.90 -1.70 11.81
C TYR A 139 -19.32 -0.57 10.96
N MET A 140 -20.13 0.14 10.19
CA MET A 140 -19.67 1.26 9.37
C MET A 140 -19.03 2.39 10.20
N LYS A 141 -19.62 2.71 11.38
CA LYS A 141 -19.01 3.66 12.33
C LYS A 141 -17.67 3.17 12.86
N THR A 142 -17.57 1.89 13.19
CA THR A 142 -16.35 1.29 13.70
C THR A 142 -15.26 1.26 12.63
N GLU A 143 -15.61 0.98 11.38
CA GLU A 143 -14.71 1.07 10.25
C GLU A 143 -14.16 2.49 10.07
N CYS A 144 -15.02 3.53 10.14
CA CYS A 144 -14.58 4.92 10.07
C CYS A 144 -13.63 5.30 11.22
N LYS A 145 -13.88 4.84 12.45
CA LYS A 145 -12.99 5.07 13.59
C LYS A 145 -11.62 4.42 13.35
N PHE A 146 -11.60 3.17 12.90
CA PHE A 146 -10.34 2.50 12.52
C PHE A 146 -9.62 3.26 11.39
N MET A 147 -10.32 3.68 10.35
CA MET A 147 -9.70 4.41 9.23
C MET A 147 -9.09 5.74 9.68
N LYS A 148 -9.74 6.47 10.59
CA LYS A 148 -9.16 7.67 11.22
C LYS A 148 -7.86 7.34 11.95
N ALA A 149 -7.87 6.30 12.78
CA ALA A 149 -6.69 5.86 13.53
C ALA A 149 -5.55 5.43 12.59
N TYR A 150 -5.87 4.70 11.54
CA TYR A 150 -4.92 4.29 10.50
C TYR A 150 -4.31 5.50 9.77
N TYR A 151 -5.11 6.49 9.41
CA TYR A 151 -4.62 7.68 8.72
C TYR A 151 -3.76 8.56 9.62
N TYR A 152 -4.10 8.71 10.90
CA TYR A 152 -3.24 9.39 11.86
C TYR A 152 -1.92 8.64 12.10
N TYR A 153 -1.96 7.31 12.13
CA TYR A 153 -0.74 6.50 12.17
C TYR A 153 0.13 6.75 10.92
N LEU A 154 -0.44 6.74 9.72
CA LEU A 154 0.32 7.01 8.49
C LEU A 154 0.92 8.43 8.49
N LEU A 155 0.19 9.43 8.98
CA LEU A 155 0.71 10.78 9.15
C LEU A 155 1.87 10.80 10.15
N ALA A 156 1.70 10.20 11.32
CA ALA A 156 2.74 10.14 12.35
C ALA A 156 3.97 9.34 11.90
N ASN A 157 3.76 8.24 11.16
CA ASN A 157 4.84 7.42 10.62
C ASN A 157 5.67 8.16 9.55
N THR A 158 5.02 9.05 8.78
CA THR A 158 5.66 9.77 7.68
C THR A 158 6.29 11.10 8.14
N TYR A 159 5.58 11.84 8.98
CA TYR A 159 5.94 13.22 9.34
C TYR A 159 6.34 13.38 10.81
N GLY A 160 6.25 12.34 11.62
CA GLY A 160 6.51 12.38 13.04
C GLY A 160 5.37 13.04 13.82
N ALA A 161 5.68 14.11 14.59
CA ALA A 161 4.66 14.87 15.31
C ALA A 161 3.79 15.68 14.34
N VAL A 162 2.48 15.55 14.44
CA VAL A 162 1.50 16.15 13.54
C VAL A 162 0.41 16.88 14.30
N PRO A 163 -0.32 17.83 13.68
CA PRO A 163 -1.53 18.39 14.27
C PRO A 163 -2.54 17.27 14.57
N PHE A 164 -3.12 17.30 15.76
CA PHE A 164 -3.99 16.25 16.23
C PHE A 164 -5.26 16.81 16.84
N ASP A 165 -6.37 16.59 16.16
CA ASP A 165 -7.73 16.88 16.61
C ASP A 165 -8.66 15.90 15.88
N PRO A 166 -8.78 14.64 16.39
CA PRO A 166 -9.35 13.54 15.62
C PRO A 166 -10.85 13.70 15.30
N ASP A 167 -11.58 14.52 16.05
CA ASP A 167 -13.02 14.69 15.87
C ASP A 167 -13.38 16.05 15.22
N TYR A 168 -12.38 16.85 14.87
CA TYR A 168 -12.61 18.15 14.28
C TYR A 168 -13.14 18.07 12.84
N ILE A 169 -14.23 18.81 12.59
CA ILE A 169 -14.76 19.05 11.26
C ILE A 169 -14.57 20.52 10.94
N ALA A 170 -13.66 20.82 10.02
CA ALA A 170 -13.46 22.20 9.57
C ALA A 170 -14.77 22.73 8.93
N PRO A 171 -15.30 23.88 9.38
CA PRO A 171 -16.45 24.52 8.74
C PRO A 171 -16.08 24.98 7.32
N THR A 172 -17.06 25.19 6.46
CA THR A 172 -16.82 25.60 5.07
C THR A 172 -16.41 27.08 4.95
N ASP A 173 -16.69 27.87 5.95
CA ASP A 173 -16.40 29.32 6.07
C ASP A 173 -15.26 29.64 7.04
N PHE A 174 -14.33 28.68 7.23
CA PHE A 174 -13.19 28.84 8.12
C PHE A 174 -12.24 29.98 7.70
N VAL A 175 -11.59 30.61 8.68
CA VAL A 175 -10.43 31.43 8.45
C VAL A 175 -9.15 30.59 8.67
N LEU A 176 -8.07 30.90 7.94
CA LEU A 176 -6.85 30.10 7.95
C LEU A 176 -6.29 29.86 9.37
N SER A 177 -6.41 30.86 10.26
CA SER A 177 -5.99 30.73 11.67
C SER A 177 -6.66 29.60 12.43
N ASP A 178 -7.89 29.24 12.07
CA ASP A 178 -8.64 28.17 12.75
C ASP A 178 -8.12 26.79 12.40
N LEU A 179 -7.46 26.66 11.25
CA LEU A 179 -6.83 25.43 10.77
C LEU A 179 -5.38 25.28 11.22
N MET A 180 -4.75 26.37 11.68
CA MET A 180 -3.36 26.35 12.15
C MET A 180 -3.29 25.76 13.56
N LYS A 181 -3.43 24.44 13.64
CA LYS A 181 -3.27 23.67 14.89
C LYS A 181 -1.80 23.36 15.11
N GLY A 182 -1.33 23.49 16.34
CA GLY A 182 0.02 23.08 16.73
C GLY A 182 0.18 21.54 16.68
N GLN A 183 1.42 21.11 16.53
CA GLN A 183 1.77 19.69 16.57
C GLN A 183 1.53 19.10 17.96
N ALA A 184 0.96 17.91 18.03
CA ALA A 184 0.85 17.13 19.25
C ALA A 184 2.10 16.24 19.44
N PRO A 185 2.48 15.90 20.68
CA PRO A 185 3.50 14.91 20.93
C PRO A 185 3.20 13.59 20.20
N TYR A 186 4.23 12.99 19.62
CA TYR A 186 4.12 11.78 18.80
C TYR A 186 3.30 10.67 19.48
N TYR A 187 3.61 10.37 20.74
CA TYR A 187 2.90 9.30 21.46
C TYR A 187 1.46 9.65 21.83
N THR A 188 1.06 10.91 21.86
CA THR A 188 -0.36 11.27 22.01
C THR A 188 -1.18 10.72 20.84
N VAL A 189 -0.64 10.79 19.62
CA VAL A 189 -1.30 10.27 18.42
C VAL A 189 -1.28 8.73 18.42
N ILE A 190 -0.13 8.14 18.75
CA ILE A 190 0.04 6.67 18.72
C ILE A 190 -0.82 6.00 19.79
N ASP A 191 -0.82 6.50 21.02
CA ASP A 191 -1.58 5.89 22.13
C ASP A 191 -3.10 6.01 21.91
N TRP A 192 -3.56 7.11 21.28
CA TRP A 192 -4.95 7.24 20.84
C TRP A 192 -5.27 6.24 19.71
N ALA A 193 -4.43 6.14 18.69
CA ALA A 193 -4.64 5.22 17.58
C ALA A 193 -4.62 3.75 18.04
N ASP A 194 -3.75 3.39 18.99
CA ASP A 194 -3.69 2.07 19.62
C ASP A 194 -5.03 1.69 20.24
N LYS A 195 -5.59 2.60 21.03
CA LYS A 195 -6.90 2.40 21.68
C LYS A 195 -8.02 2.23 20.65
N GLU A 196 -8.13 3.13 19.68
CA GLU A 196 -9.18 3.07 18.65
C GLU A 196 -9.11 1.77 17.83
N MET A 197 -7.90 1.33 17.44
CA MET A 197 -7.70 0.09 16.70
C MET A 197 -8.06 -1.15 17.53
N LEU A 198 -7.69 -1.16 18.82
CA LEU A 198 -8.02 -2.26 19.71
C LEU A 198 -9.54 -2.34 19.94
N GLU A 199 -10.20 -1.22 20.22
CA GLU A 199 -11.66 -1.17 20.39
C GLU A 199 -12.39 -1.59 19.11
N ALA A 200 -11.93 -1.15 17.94
CA ALA A 200 -12.49 -1.57 16.66
C ALA A 200 -12.38 -3.09 16.44
N SER A 201 -11.28 -3.69 16.86
CA SER A 201 -11.08 -5.14 16.74
C SER A 201 -12.06 -5.97 17.60
N MET A 202 -12.61 -5.40 18.66
CA MET A 202 -13.59 -6.08 19.53
C MET A 202 -15.01 -6.08 18.95
N ILE A 203 -15.29 -5.18 18.00
CA ILE A 203 -16.63 -4.98 17.45
C ILE A 203 -16.76 -5.64 16.06
N LEU A 204 -15.74 -5.51 15.22
CA LEU A 204 -15.77 -5.98 13.84
C LEU A 204 -15.60 -7.50 13.74
N PRO A 205 -16.18 -8.13 12.72
CA PRO A 205 -15.99 -9.57 12.48
C PRO A 205 -14.55 -9.87 12.03
N PRO A 206 -14.01 -11.06 12.30
CA PRO A 206 -12.65 -11.43 11.87
C PRO A 206 -12.52 -11.63 10.35
N LYS A 207 -13.63 -11.98 9.69
CA LYS A 207 -13.74 -12.15 8.24
C LYS A 207 -15.13 -11.79 7.76
N TYR A 208 -15.22 -11.32 6.51
CA TYR A 208 -16.48 -11.28 5.77
C TYR A 208 -16.53 -12.45 4.79
N THR A 209 -17.67 -13.13 4.73
CA THR A 209 -17.91 -14.24 3.79
C THR A 209 -18.50 -13.75 2.46
N GLU A 210 -19.05 -12.54 2.46
CA GLU A 210 -19.67 -11.92 1.29
C GLU A 210 -18.61 -11.29 0.40
N ALA A 211 -18.48 -11.73 -0.85
CA ALA A 211 -17.48 -11.22 -1.81
C ALA A 211 -17.53 -9.69 -1.98
N ARG A 212 -18.73 -9.09 -1.95
CA ARG A 212 -18.91 -7.62 -2.03
C ARG A 212 -18.32 -6.85 -0.85
N LYS A 213 -18.04 -7.51 0.27
CA LYS A 213 -17.43 -6.94 1.47
C LYS A 213 -15.92 -7.18 1.52
N TYR A 214 -15.34 -7.78 0.47
CA TYR A 214 -13.91 -7.98 0.41
C TYR A 214 -13.17 -6.62 0.45
N GLY A 215 -12.19 -6.52 1.34
CA GLY A 215 -11.45 -5.27 1.58
C GLY A 215 -12.09 -4.33 2.62
N ARG A 216 -13.31 -4.60 3.12
CA ARG A 216 -13.83 -3.91 4.31
C ARG A 216 -13.02 -4.29 5.55
N VAL A 217 -12.89 -3.35 6.47
CA VAL A 217 -12.11 -3.55 7.71
C VAL A 217 -12.67 -4.69 8.54
N THR A 218 -11.79 -5.56 9.00
CA THR A 218 -12.08 -6.68 9.90
C THR A 218 -11.33 -6.49 11.22
N SER A 219 -11.68 -7.25 12.24
CA SER A 219 -10.92 -7.25 13.49
C SER A 219 -9.45 -7.62 13.28
N ILE A 220 -9.17 -8.54 12.36
CA ILE A 220 -7.80 -8.95 12.03
C ILE A 220 -7.02 -7.82 11.33
N MET A 221 -7.65 -7.05 10.44
CA MET A 221 -7.03 -5.85 9.87
C MET A 221 -6.68 -4.82 10.95
N CYS A 222 -7.57 -4.60 11.92
CA CYS A 222 -7.32 -3.68 13.03
C CYS A 222 -6.09 -4.11 13.83
N LEU A 223 -6.01 -5.37 14.20
CA LEU A 223 -4.88 -5.93 14.95
C LEU A 223 -3.59 -5.92 14.13
N ALA A 224 -3.64 -6.17 12.82
CA ALA A 224 -2.48 -6.17 11.95
C ALA A 224 -1.84 -4.77 11.86
N VAL A 225 -2.64 -3.74 11.60
CA VAL A 225 -2.14 -2.36 11.54
C VAL A 225 -1.64 -1.90 12.92
N ARG A 226 -2.37 -2.26 13.99
CA ARG A 226 -1.98 -1.99 15.37
C ARG A 226 -0.60 -2.57 15.70
N ALA A 227 -0.36 -3.84 15.37
CA ALA A 227 0.91 -4.52 15.64
C ALA A 227 2.09 -3.83 14.92
N ARG A 228 1.93 -3.49 13.63
CA ARG A 228 2.94 -2.76 12.86
C ARG A 228 3.21 -1.37 13.44
N MET A 229 2.16 -0.64 13.83
CA MET A 229 2.27 0.67 14.43
C MET A 229 3.05 0.65 15.74
N LEU A 230 2.73 -0.29 16.63
CA LEU A 230 3.38 -0.39 17.94
C LEU A 230 4.84 -0.86 17.82
N LEU A 231 5.15 -1.74 16.87
CA LEU A 231 6.53 -2.13 16.57
C LEU A 231 7.37 -0.91 16.13
N PHE A 232 6.85 -0.12 15.19
CA PHE A 232 7.53 1.09 14.74
C PHE A 232 7.69 2.11 15.88
N ALA A 233 6.65 2.29 16.69
CA ALA A 233 6.67 3.22 17.82
C ALA A 233 7.62 2.78 18.96
N ALA A 234 8.03 1.51 19.00
CA ALA A 234 9.05 1.02 19.93
C ALA A 234 10.47 1.24 19.44
N SER A 235 10.67 1.51 18.14
CA SER A 235 11.98 1.61 17.51
C SER A 235 12.82 2.78 18.04
N PRO A 236 14.17 2.67 18.00
CA PRO A 236 15.07 3.73 18.45
C PRO A 236 14.89 5.08 17.73
N LEU A 237 14.24 5.08 16.56
CA LEU A 237 13.96 6.32 15.83
C LEU A 237 13.11 7.28 16.65
N VAL A 238 12.12 6.78 17.38
CA VAL A 238 11.15 7.62 18.13
C VAL A 238 11.14 7.33 19.63
N ASN A 239 11.71 6.21 20.08
CA ASN A 239 11.75 5.80 21.48
C ASN A 239 13.12 6.12 22.10
N GLY A 240 13.22 7.26 22.78
CA GLY A 240 14.45 7.67 23.45
C GLY A 240 15.48 8.34 22.53
N ASN A 241 15.08 8.84 21.37
CA ASN A 241 15.99 9.51 20.44
C ASN A 241 16.33 10.93 20.91
N THR A 242 17.57 11.14 21.35
CA THR A 242 18.05 12.42 21.85
C THR A 242 18.23 13.50 20.77
N ASP A 243 18.28 13.12 19.48
CA ASP A 243 18.37 14.06 18.37
C ASP A 243 17.13 14.94 18.26
N TYR A 244 16.01 14.53 18.88
CA TYR A 244 14.76 15.29 18.92
C TYR A 244 14.59 16.16 20.17
N ALA A 245 15.62 16.36 21.01
CA ALA A 245 15.52 17.09 22.26
C ALA A 245 15.02 18.54 22.13
N ASP A 246 15.36 19.19 21.01
CA ASP A 246 15.00 20.58 20.73
C ASP A 246 13.66 20.74 19.99
N PHE A 247 13.03 19.63 19.58
CA PHE A 247 11.75 19.65 18.89
C PHE A 247 10.61 19.84 19.89
N LYS A 248 10.05 21.05 19.95
CA LYS A 248 8.97 21.42 20.85
C LYS A 248 7.83 22.09 20.10
N ASN A 249 6.62 21.92 20.60
CA ASN A 249 5.46 22.67 20.11
C ASN A 249 5.45 24.10 20.70
N GLU A 250 4.44 24.88 20.29
CA GLU A 250 4.25 26.26 20.75
C GLU A 250 4.03 26.39 22.26
N LYS A 251 3.61 25.31 22.93
CA LYS A 251 3.43 25.25 24.39
C LYS A 251 4.71 24.86 25.13
N GLY A 252 5.80 24.60 24.41
CA GLY A 252 7.07 24.16 24.97
C GLY A 252 7.10 22.65 25.34
N GLU A 253 6.11 21.86 24.93
CA GLU A 253 6.08 20.41 25.13
C GLU A 253 7.00 19.73 24.13
N ASN A 254 7.78 18.73 24.58
CA ASN A 254 8.60 17.93 23.68
C ASN A 254 7.70 17.12 22.71
N LEU A 255 8.01 17.20 21.43
CA LEU A 255 7.27 16.48 20.40
C LEU A 255 7.62 14.98 20.36
N PHE A 256 8.82 14.62 20.81
CA PHE A 256 9.29 13.24 20.93
C PHE A 256 9.86 12.99 22.33
N SER A 257 9.76 11.74 22.80
CA SER A 257 10.41 11.34 24.04
C SER A 257 11.91 11.12 23.79
N THR A 258 12.74 11.79 24.57
CA THR A 258 14.20 11.56 24.59
C THR A 258 14.61 10.53 25.64
N VAL A 259 13.64 10.01 26.40
CA VAL A 259 13.85 8.96 27.39
C VAL A 259 13.34 7.64 26.81
N TYR A 260 14.23 6.64 26.79
CA TYR A 260 13.86 5.29 26.36
C TYR A 260 12.83 4.67 27.29
N ASP A 261 11.77 4.10 26.73
CA ASP A 261 10.71 3.41 27.43
C ASP A 261 10.65 1.94 26.97
N PRO A 262 11.13 0.97 27.77
CA PRO A 262 11.11 -0.44 27.40
C PRO A 262 9.69 -1.00 27.28
N THR A 263 8.69 -0.34 27.88
CA THR A 263 7.29 -0.81 27.79
C THR A 263 6.75 -0.73 26.37
N ARG A 264 7.34 0.09 25.50
CA ARG A 264 6.97 0.17 24.09
C ARG A 264 7.24 -1.14 23.35
N TRP A 265 8.39 -1.78 23.62
CA TRP A 265 8.69 -3.10 23.06
C TRP A 265 7.76 -4.19 23.62
N LYS A 266 7.46 -4.13 24.93
CA LYS A 266 6.49 -5.03 25.53
C LYS A 266 5.12 -4.92 24.86
N ASN A 267 4.63 -3.71 24.63
CA ASN A 267 3.35 -3.47 23.94
C ASN A 267 3.38 -4.01 22.51
N ALA A 268 4.49 -3.89 21.78
CA ALA A 268 4.67 -4.49 20.46
C ALA A 268 4.62 -6.02 20.50
N VAL A 269 5.28 -6.67 21.47
CA VAL A 269 5.23 -8.12 21.69
C VAL A 269 3.78 -8.57 21.92
N GLU A 270 3.07 -7.93 22.84
CA GLU A 270 1.68 -8.26 23.18
C GLU A 270 0.74 -8.06 21.99
N ALA A 271 0.93 -7.00 21.22
CA ALA A 271 0.12 -6.72 20.02
C ALA A 271 0.35 -7.74 18.91
N CYS A 272 1.61 -8.10 18.62
CA CYS A 272 1.95 -9.10 17.62
C CYS A 272 1.42 -10.49 18.04
N LYS A 273 1.58 -10.85 19.31
CA LYS A 273 1.05 -12.11 19.81
C LYS A 273 -0.48 -12.18 19.71
N LEU A 274 -1.19 -11.11 20.10
CA LEU A 274 -2.64 -11.04 19.99
C LEU A 274 -3.09 -11.20 18.53
N LEU A 275 -2.42 -10.52 17.59
CA LEU A 275 -2.71 -10.64 16.17
C LEU A 275 -2.57 -12.10 15.70
N ILE A 276 -1.46 -12.77 16.02
CA ILE A 276 -1.19 -14.15 15.62
C ILE A 276 -2.25 -15.09 16.19
N ASP A 277 -2.56 -14.96 17.49
CA ASP A 277 -3.54 -15.82 18.18
C ASP A 277 -4.97 -15.63 17.59
N GLU A 278 -5.39 -14.40 17.30
CA GLU A 278 -6.71 -14.13 16.73
C GLU A 278 -6.79 -14.48 15.23
N ALA A 279 -5.70 -14.32 14.50
CA ALA A 279 -5.61 -14.74 13.10
C ALA A 279 -5.73 -16.28 12.99
N ASP A 280 -5.05 -17.03 13.84
CA ASP A 280 -5.15 -18.50 13.89
C ASP A 280 -6.58 -18.97 14.20
N LYS A 281 -7.23 -18.39 15.24
CA LYS A 281 -8.64 -18.68 15.56
C LYS A 281 -9.58 -18.37 14.40
N ALA A 282 -9.28 -17.35 13.61
CA ALA A 282 -10.02 -16.99 12.40
C ALA A 282 -9.67 -17.86 11.19
N GLY A 283 -8.73 -18.82 11.33
CA GLY A 283 -8.33 -19.74 10.28
C GLY A 283 -7.42 -19.14 9.21
N TYR A 284 -6.67 -18.08 9.56
CA TYR A 284 -5.56 -17.62 8.73
C TYR A 284 -4.34 -18.51 8.96
N LYS A 285 -3.59 -18.77 7.90
CA LYS A 285 -2.40 -19.64 7.91
C LYS A 285 -1.38 -19.12 6.93
N LEU A 286 -0.11 -19.43 7.15
CA LEU A 286 0.92 -19.24 6.12
C LEU A 286 0.52 -19.99 4.86
N TYR A 287 0.68 -19.33 3.72
CA TYR A 287 0.32 -19.91 2.43
C TYR A 287 1.38 -20.91 1.99
N VAL A 288 0.96 -22.11 1.68
CA VAL A 288 1.80 -23.16 1.14
C VAL A 288 1.11 -23.85 -0.04
N GLU A 289 1.91 -24.27 -1.01
CA GLU A 289 1.52 -25.19 -2.09
C GLU A 289 2.33 -26.48 -1.98
N GLU A 290 1.69 -27.58 -2.30
CA GLU A 290 2.33 -28.88 -2.33
C GLU A 290 2.59 -29.30 -3.78
N ASN A 291 3.70 -29.99 -3.99
CA ASN A 291 4.01 -30.64 -5.26
C ASN A 291 3.17 -31.91 -5.45
N ALA A 292 3.33 -32.60 -6.59
CA ALA A 292 2.60 -33.83 -6.91
C ALA A 292 2.82 -34.97 -5.89
N ASN A 293 3.88 -34.91 -5.07
CA ASN A 293 4.19 -35.89 -4.05
C ASN A 293 3.59 -35.54 -2.67
N GLY A 294 2.92 -34.40 -2.53
CA GLY A 294 2.41 -33.91 -1.25
C GLY A 294 3.46 -33.24 -0.36
N GLU A 295 4.58 -32.84 -0.94
CA GLU A 295 5.63 -32.09 -0.23
C GLU A 295 5.48 -30.60 -0.51
N ILE A 296 5.84 -29.73 0.46
CA ILE A 296 5.79 -28.28 0.26
C ILE A 296 6.71 -27.90 -0.90
N ASP A 297 6.16 -27.23 -1.91
CA ASP A 297 6.92 -26.56 -2.96
C ASP A 297 7.26 -25.12 -2.51
N PRO A 298 8.47 -24.82 -2.11
CA PRO A 298 8.81 -23.51 -1.59
C PRO A 298 8.83 -22.40 -2.67
N PHE A 299 9.10 -22.75 -3.93
CA PHE A 299 9.08 -21.82 -5.04
C PHE A 299 7.62 -21.42 -5.37
N MET A 300 6.74 -22.40 -5.55
CA MET A 300 5.34 -22.15 -5.86
C MET A 300 4.60 -21.50 -4.70
N SER A 301 4.87 -21.92 -3.48
CA SER A 301 4.32 -21.29 -2.27
C SER A 301 4.67 -19.81 -2.22
N TYR A 302 5.92 -19.45 -2.40
CA TYR A 302 6.35 -18.05 -2.33
C TYR A 302 5.91 -17.22 -3.53
N GLN A 303 5.92 -17.77 -4.75
CA GLN A 303 5.42 -17.09 -5.94
C GLN A 303 3.92 -16.78 -5.82
N ASN A 304 3.11 -17.81 -5.52
CA ASN A 304 1.67 -17.73 -5.53
C ASN A 304 1.09 -17.00 -4.30
N LEU A 305 1.84 -16.92 -3.20
CA LEU A 305 1.50 -16.03 -2.08
C LEU A 305 1.16 -14.59 -2.56
N PHE A 306 1.88 -14.09 -3.56
CA PHE A 306 1.68 -12.72 -4.07
C PHE A 306 0.77 -12.65 -5.30
N LEU A 307 0.40 -13.77 -5.89
CA LEU A 307 -0.38 -13.84 -7.12
C LEU A 307 -1.81 -14.32 -6.89
N LYS A 308 -2.02 -15.22 -5.93
CA LYS A 308 -3.36 -15.76 -5.63
C LYS A 308 -4.14 -14.85 -4.68
N ARG A 309 -5.42 -14.79 -4.95
CA ARG A 309 -6.39 -14.05 -4.14
C ARG A 309 -6.90 -14.90 -2.97
N PHE A 310 -7.60 -14.28 -2.06
CA PHE A 310 -8.30 -14.93 -0.96
C PHE A 310 -9.28 -16.03 -1.44
N ASP A 311 -10.07 -15.74 -2.48
CA ASP A 311 -11.03 -16.69 -3.07
C ASP A 311 -10.37 -17.82 -3.89
N GLU A 312 -9.07 -17.75 -4.11
CA GLU A 312 -8.22 -18.79 -4.70
C GLU A 312 -7.43 -19.58 -3.65
N GLY A 313 -7.81 -19.46 -2.36
CA GLY A 313 -7.25 -20.23 -1.27
C GLY A 313 -6.04 -19.57 -0.57
N ASN A 314 -5.74 -18.31 -0.85
CA ASN A 314 -4.67 -17.59 -0.13
C ASN A 314 -5.15 -17.18 1.27
N THR A 315 -4.77 -17.98 2.25
CA THR A 315 -5.14 -17.81 3.67
C THR A 315 -4.20 -16.90 4.44
N GLU A 316 -3.14 -16.38 3.82
CA GLU A 316 -2.13 -15.56 4.50
C GLU A 316 -2.45 -14.07 4.48
N ILE A 317 -3.31 -13.60 3.56
CA ILE A 317 -3.62 -12.18 3.40
C ILE A 317 -4.50 -11.70 4.56
N LEU A 318 -3.97 -10.84 5.41
CA LEU A 318 -4.70 -10.24 6.54
C LEU A 318 -5.37 -8.93 6.17
N PHE A 319 -4.70 -8.11 5.34
CA PHE A 319 -5.21 -6.85 4.85
C PHE A 319 -4.88 -6.68 3.37
N ALA A 320 -5.90 -6.47 2.56
CA ALA A 320 -5.75 -6.24 1.14
C ALA A 320 -6.55 -5.02 0.68
N ARG A 321 -5.99 -4.29 -0.28
CA ARG A 321 -6.66 -3.26 -1.05
C ARG A 321 -7.21 -3.88 -2.34
N PRO A 322 -8.55 -3.94 -2.54
CA PRO A 322 -9.14 -4.60 -3.71
C PRO A 322 -8.73 -3.99 -5.04
N SER A 323 -8.66 -2.65 -5.11
CA SER A 323 -8.19 -1.95 -6.31
C SER A 323 -6.72 -1.58 -6.15
N SER A 324 -5.87 -2.02 -7.07
CA SER A 324 -4.43 -1.73 -7.05
C SER A 324 -3.85 -1.67 -8.47
N ASP A 325 -2.75 -0.94 -8.62
CA ASP A 325 -2.08 -0.69 -9.91
C ASP A 325 -1.00 -1.75 -10.23
N TYR A 326 -1.38 -3.02 -10.13
CA TYR A 326 -0.48 -4.13 -10.48
C TYR A 326 -0.08 -4.11 -11.98
N GLY A 327 -0.90 -3.53 -12.85
CA GLY A 327 -0.62 -3.45 -14.29
C GLY A 327 0.59 -2.57 -14.60
N SER A 328 0.67 -1.36 -14.03
CA SER A 328 1.85 -0.50 -14.16
C SER A 328 3.10 -1.16 -13.57
N TYR A 329 2.96 -1.78 -12.40
CA TYR A 329 4.06 -2.53 -11.79
C TYR A 329 4.61 -3.61 -12.72
N GLU A 330 3.76 -4.49 -13.27
CA GLU A 330 4.18 -5.57 -14.19
C GLU A 330 4.76 -5.03 -15.50
N LYS A 331 4.24 -3.90 -15.99
CA LYS A 331 4.79 -3.24 -17.17
C LYS A 331 6.25 -2.79 -16.95
N HIS A 332 6.55 -2.21 -15.78
CA HIS A 332 7.91 -1.78 -15.44
C HIS A 332 8.84 -2.94 -15.07
N ALA A 333 8.29 -4.06 -14.61
CA ALA A 333 9.03 -5.30 -14.36
C ALA A 333 9.26 -6.17 -15.61
N THR A 334 8.74 -5.76 -16.78
CA THR A 334 8.84 -6.49 -18.05
C THR A 334 9.75 -5.72 -19.02
N PRO A 335 10.68 -6.40 -19.75
CA PRO A 335 11.54 -5.76 -20.74
C PRO A 335 10.76 -5.11 -21.91
N GLY A 336 11.34 -4.08 -22.53
CA GLY A 336 10.77 -3.38 -23.68
C GLY A 336 10.47 -4.29 -24.87
N ALA A 337 11.36 -5.26 -25.17
CA ALA A 337 11.13 -6.27 -26.21
C ALA A 337 9.85 -7.10 -26.02
N SER A 338 9.37 -7.19 -24.79
CA SER A 338 8.14 -7.88 -24.40
C SER A 338 6.97 -6.94 -24.09
N GLY A 339 7.04 -5.69 -24.58
CA GLY A 339 6.00 -4.66 -24.43
C GLY A 339 6.04 -3.91 -23.11
N GLY A 340 7.00 -4.19 -22.24
CA GLY A 340 7.21 -3.52 -20.97
C GLY A 340 8.03 -2.23 -21.11
N SER A 341 8.44 -1.70 -19.96
CA SER A 341 9.31 -0.52 -19.88
C SER A 341 10.67 -0.82 -19.21
N GLY A 342 10.87 -2.04 -18.69
CA GLY A 342 12.14 -2.48 -18.10
C GLY A 342 12.74 -1.53 -17.04
N GLY A 343 11.89 -0.77 -16.35
CA GLY A 343 12.33 0.35 -15.52
C GLY A 343 12.45 0.04 -14.03
N LEU A 344 12.08 -1.16 -13.60
CA LEU A 344 12.10 -1.53 -12.17
C LEU A 344 13.10 -2.65 -11.94
N GLY A 345 14.33 -2.28 -11.66
CA GLY A 345 15.43 -3.18 -11.30
C GLY A 345 15.47 -3.50 -9.80
N VAL A 346 16.37 -4.41 -9.44
CA VAL A 346 16.72 -4.68 -8.06
C VAL A 346 18.20 -4.31 -7.82
N THR A 347 18.53 -3.95 -6.58
CA THR A 347 19.91 -3.59 -6.22
C THR A 347 20.79 -4.83 -6.12
N GLN A 348 22.10 -4.66 -6.27
CA GLN A 348 23.06 -5.73 -5.98
C GLN A 348 23.00 -6.14 -4.50
N SER A 349 22.82 -5.19 -3.59
CA SER A 349 22.66 -5.46 -2.15
C SER A 349 21.51 -6.43 -1.88
N LEU A 350 20.36 -6.27 -2.56
CA LEU A 350 19.26 -7.23 -2.44
C LEU A 350 19.64 -8.60 -3.01
N VAL A 351 20.31 -8.65 -4.17
CA VAL A 351 20.75 -9.91 -4.78
C VAL A 351 21.68 -10.68 -3.83
N ASP A 352 22.60 -9.97 -3.17
CA ASP A 352 23.55 -10.57 -2.23
C ASP A 352 22.91 -11.00 -0.90
N ALA A 353 21.84 -10.32 -0.47
CA ALA A 353 21.13 -10.63 0.77
C ALA A 353 20.34 -11.95 0.73
N PHE A 354 20.03 -12.48 -0.45
CA PHE A 354 19.40 -13.81 -0.53
C PHE A 354 20.37 -14.91 -0.14
N PHE A 355 19.88 -15.91 0.58
CA PHE A 355 20.67 -17.06 1.01
C PHE A 355 20.95 -18.04 -0.13
N MET A 356 21.91 -18.91 0.12
CA MET A 356 22.14 -20.10 -0.69
C MET A 356 21.04 -21.15 -0.39
N GLN A 357 20.93 -22.18 -1.22
CA GLN A 357 19.90 -23.23 -1.06
C GLN A 357 20.05 -24.05 0.24
N ASP A 358 21.21 -24.05 0.86
CA ASP A 358 21.48 -24.69 2.15
C ASP A 358 21.08 -23.81 3.34
N GLY A 359 20.57 -22.59 3.08
CA GLY A 359 20.15 -21.62 4.10
C GLY A 359 21.28 -20.80 4.71
N LEU A 360 22.51 -20.92 4.19
CA LEU A 360 23.62 -20.10 4.64
C LEU A 360 23.67 -18.76 3.91
N PRO A 361 24.17 -17.69 4.57
CA PRO A 361 24.39 -16.41 3.90
C PRO A 361 25.31 -16.57 2.70
N TYR A 362 25.08 -15.74 1.71
CA TYR A 362 25.99 -15.53 0.61
C TYR A 362 27.19 -14.72 1.08
N ASP A 363 28.33 -15.36 1.29
CA ASP A 363 29.55 -14.69 1.77
C ASP A 363 30.77 -14.91 0.86
N GLY A 364 30.56 -15.54 -0.30
CA GLY A 364 31.62 -15.90 -1.24
C GLY A 364 32.54 -17.04 -0.78
N SER A 365 32.30 -17.61 0.40
CA SER A 365 33.11 -18.69 0.98
C SER A 365 32.45 -20.06 0.86
N ASN A 366 31.23 -20.14 0.42
CA ASN A 366 30.50 -21.40 0.22
C ASN A 366 31.15 -22.17 -0.94
N GLU A 367 31.90 -23.17 -0.57
CA GLU A 367 32.96 -23.83 -1.40
C GLU A 367 32.43 -24.55 -2.64
N GLU A 368 31.17 -24.93 -2.69
CA GLU A 368 30.66 -25.63 -3.86
C GLU A 368 29.94 -24.66 -4.82
N GLY A 369 30.76 -24.01 -5.66
CA GLY A 369 30.26 -23.48 -6.90
C GLY A 369 29.89 -22.02 -6.93
N PHE A 370 30.25 -21.22 -5.93
CA PHE A 370 30.13 -19.78 -6.07
C PHE A 370 31.37 -19.19 -6.79
N SER A 371 31.12 -18.55 -7.89
CA SER A 371 32.07 -17.68 -8.59
C SER A 371 31.29 -16.61 -9.33
N GLU A 372 31.69 -15.36 -9.22
CA GLU A 372 31.12 -14.27 -9.99
C GLU A 372 31.41 -14.35 -11.48
N SER A 373 32.52 -15.02 -11.85
CA SER A 373 32.99 -15.08 -13.22
C SER A 373 32.71 -16.38 -13.96
N ASP A 374 32.50 -17.46 -13.24
CA ASP A 374 32.31 -18.79 -13.85
C ASP A 374 30.84 -18.98 -14.20
N VAL A 375 30.56 -19.81 -15.20
CA VAL A 375 29.21 -20.10 -15.69
C VAL A 375 28.84 -21.55 -15.39
N LYS A 376 27.56 -21.73 -15.07
CA LYS A 376 27.01 -23.06 -14.86
C LYS A 376 26.93 -23.85 -16.18
N LEU A 377 27.22 -25.14 -16.13
CA LEU A 377 27.16 -26.03 -17.28
C LEU A 377 25.75 -26.63 -17.48
N ASP A 378 24.99 -26.76 -16.41
CA ASP A 378 23.66 -27.40 -16.41
C ASP A 378 22.54 -26.40 -16.12
N ASN A 379 21.29 -26.77 -16.49
CA ASN A 379 20.10 -26.05 -16.07
C ASN A 379 19.79 -26.33 -14.60
N THR A 380 19.29 -25.32 -13.87
CA THR A 380 18.61 -25.56 -12.60
C THR A 380 17.16 -25.93 -12.92
N ILE A 381 16.77 -27.15 -12.62
CA ILE A 381 15.42 -27.66 -12.78
C ILE A 381 14.63 -27.34 -11.50
N TRP A 382 13.43 -26.82 -11.66
CA TRP A 382 12.55 -26.57 -10.54
C TRP A 382 11.22 -27.25 -10.78
N ASP A 383 10.21 -26.57 -11.26
CA ASP A 383 8.93 -27.14 -11.62
C ASP A 383 8.75 -27.13 -13.15
N GLU A 384 8.48 -28.30 -13.72
CA GLU A 384 8.41 -28.49 -15.17
C GLU A 384 7.16 -27.84 -15.76
N GLU A 385 6.06 -27.87 -15.01
CA GLU A 385 4.76 -27.34 -15.47
C GLU A 385 4.75 -25.80 -15.48
N VAL A 386 5.39 -25.21 -14.48
CA VAL A 386 5.43 -23.74 -14.29
C VAL A 386 6.58 -23.07 -15.03
N ASN A 387 7.77 -23.69 -15.01
CA ASN A 387 9.01 -23.10 -15.50
C ASN A 387 9.57 -23.83 -16.74
N GLY A 388 8.82 -24.75 -17.32
CA GLY A 388 9.33 -25.58 -18.42
C GLY A 388 10.54 -26.43 -18.01
N GLY A 389 10.64 -26.76 -16.71
CA GLY A 389 11.72 -27.56 -16.14
C GLY A 389 12.99 -26.78 -15.81
N ALA A 390 13.09 -25.47 -16.13
CA ALA A 390 14.30 -24.72 -15.93
C ALA A 390 14.04 -23.37 -15.24
N VAL A 391 14.71 -23.11 -14.12
CA VAL A 391 14.74 -21.79 -13.46
C VAL A 391 15.92 -20.97 -13.99
N THR A 392 17.08 -21.61 -14.18
CA THR A 392 18.28 -21.03 -14.84
C THR A 392 18.77 -21.96 -15.94
N TYR A 393 19.33 -21.38 -16.97
CA TYR A 393 19.91 -22.11 -18.10
C TYR A 393 21.41 -22.26 -17.99
N ALA A 394 21.98 -23.24 -18.68
CA ALA A 394 23.41 -23.35 -18.87
C ALA A 394 24.00 -22.04 -19.43
N GLY A 395 25.15 -21.63 -18.96
CA GLY A 395 25.78 -20.34 -19.26
C GLY A 395 25.39 -19.19 -18.30
N THR A 396 24.62 -19.49 -17.25
CA THR A 396 24.35 -18.53 -16.17
C THR A 396 25.57 -18.42 -15.25
N TYR A 397 25.91 -17.20 -14.83
CA TYR A 397 26.97 -17.00 -13.83
C TYR A 397 26.67 -17.74 -12.52
N ASN A 398 27.68 -18.34 -11.93
CA ASN A 398 27.54 -19.15 -10.72
C ASN A 398 26.98 -18.36 -9.54
N MET A 399 27.20 -17.03 -9.47
CA MET A 399 26.61 -16.17 -8.45
C MET A 399 25.08 -16.25 -8.37
N TYR A 400 24.41 -16.65 -9.43
CA TYR A 400 22.95 -16.80 -9.48
C TYR A 400 22.48 -18.24 -9.30
N CYS A 401 23.40 -19.16 -9.12
CA CYS A 401 23.11 -20.58 -9.01
C CYS A 401 23.05 -21.02 -7.54
N ASN A 402 22.33 -22.13 -7.28
CA ASN A 402 22.23 -22.72 -5.95
C ASN A 402 21.74 -21.73 -4.87
N ARG A 403 20.92 -20.77 -5.27
CA ARG A 403 20.31 -19.81 -4.36
C ARG A 403 18.97 -20.34 -3.84
N GLU A 404 18.52 -19.79 -2.74
CA GLU A 404 17.21 -20.13 -2.17
C GLU A 404 16.03 -19.83 -3.13
N PRO A 405 14.88 -20.51 -3.00
CA PRO A 405 13.71 -20.30 -3.88
C PRO A 405 13.24 -18.85 -3.98
N ARG A 406 13.31 -18.09 -2.89
CA ARG A 406 12.89 -16.67 -2.85
C ARG A 406 13.68 -15.81 -3.83
N PHE A 407 14.97 -16.13 -4.07
CA PHE A 407 15.78 -15.44 -5.06
C PHE A 407 15.18 -15.56 -6.45
N TYR A 408 14.91 -16.79 -6.90
CA TYR A 408 14.37 -17.07 -8.24
C TYR A 408 12.95 -16.54 -8.44
N VAL A 409 12.16 -16.43 -7.38
CA VAL A 409 10.84 -15.78 -7.44
C VAL A 409 10.96 -14.26 -7.51
N SER A 410 11.99 -13.69 -6.91
CA SER A 410 12.09 -12.24 -6.71
C SER A 410 12.88 -11.51 -7.79
N VAL A 411 13.87 -12.16 -8.41
CA VAL A 411 14.85 -11.51 -9.29
C VAL A 411 14.86 -12.15 -10.67
N ALA A 412 14.73 -11.32 -11.71
CA ALA A 412 15.03 -11.67 -13.09
C ALA A 412 16.46 -11.19 -13.42
N PHE A 413 17.27 -12.09 -13.93
CA PHE A 413 18.68 -11.86 -14.31
C PHE A 413 18.99 -12.55 -15.64
N ASN A 414 20.13 -12.25 -16.24
CA ASN A 414 20.49 -12.85 -17.52
C ASN A 414 20.56 -14.39 -17.45
N ASN A 415 19.93 -15.08 -18.38
CA ASN A 415 19.72 -16.54 -18.42
C ASN A 415 18.76 -17.10 -17.35
N SER A 416 18.03 -16.29 -16.59
CA SER A 416 16.89 -16.80 -15.82
C SER A 416 15.68 -17.05 -16.73
N TYR A 417 14.76 -17.92 -16.29
CA TYR A 417 13.57 -18.27 -17.08
C TYR A 417 12.55 -17.13 -17.11
N PHE A 418 12.07 -16.82 -18.32
CA PHE A 418 10.98 -15.87 -18.56
C PHE A 418 9.68 -16.59 -18.87
N PRO A 419 8.77 -16.75 -17.90
CA PRO A 419 7.60 -17.62 -18.04
C PRO A 419 6.62 -17.18 -19.14
N THR A 420 6.38 -15.88 -19.27
CA THR A 420 5.41 -15.31 -20.23
C THR A 420 5.76 -15.66 -21.67
N GLU A 421 7.03 -15.63 -22.03
CA GLU A 421 7.50 -15.95 -23.39
C GLU A 421 8.13 -17.34 -23.49
N LYS A 422 8.16 -18.12 -22.40
CA LYS A 422 8.73 -19.48 -22.33
C LYS A 422 10.16 -19.57 -22.89
N ARG A 423 10.99 -18.62 -22.51
CA ARG A 423 12.39 -18.49 -22.92
C ARG A 423 13.26 -18.00 -21.76
N LYS A 424 14.54 -17.84 -21.97
CA LYS A 424 15.42 -17.15 -21.04
C LYS A 424 15.39 -15.65 -21.24
N PHE A 425 15.68 -14.89 -20.18
CA PHE A 425 16.01 -13.48 -20.27
C PHE A 425 17.39 -13.28 -20.91
N GLU A 426 17.51 -12.27 -21.74
CA GLU A 426 18.73 -11.94 -22.50
C GLU A 426 19.09 -10.48 -22.22
N PHE A 427 19.71 -10.20 -21.06
CA PHE A 427 19.99 -8.85 -20.54
C PHE A 427 21.36 -8.30 -20.91
N PHE A 428 22.24 -9.07 -21.59
CA PHE A 428 23.50 -8.51 -22.03
C PHE A 428 23.30 -7.43 -23.09
N ASN A 429 24.19 -6.44 -23.11
CA ASN A 429 24.14 -5.35 -24.06
C ASN A 429 24.05 -5.84 -25.50
N GLY A 430 23.06 -5.31 -26.24
CA GLY A 430 22.80 -5.68 -27.63
C GLY A 430 21.97 -6.95 -27.81
N GLN A 431 21.61 -7.65 -26.75
CA GLN A 431 20.70 -8.78 -26.81
C GLN A 431 19.22 -8.36 -26.78
N LYS A 432 18.30 -9.32 -26.91
CA LYS A 432 16.87 -9.09 -27.12
C LYS A 432 16.25 -8.20 -26.04
N ASP A 433 16.54 -8.43 -24.79
CA ASP A 433 15.94 -7.71 -23.65
C ASP A 433 16.75 -6.48 -23.22
N ASN A 434 17.90 -6.23 -23.86
CA ASN A 434 18.71 -5.04 -23.68
C ASN A 434 19.31 -4.55 -25.04
N PRO A 435 18.48 -4.03 -25.96
CA PRO A 435 18.93 -3.56 -27.25
C PRO A 435 19.57 -2.16 -27.21
N HIS A 436 20.23 -1.77 -26.12
CA HIS A 436 20.78 -0.43 -25.88
C HIS A 436 19.71 0.69 -25.86
N THR A 437 18.49 0.36 -25.52
CA THR A 437 17.41 1.33 -25.30
C THR A 437 17.16 1.51 -23.80
N HIS A 438 16.40 2.54 -23.49
CA HIS A 438 16.05 2.85 -22.11
C HIS A 438 14.90 1.98 -21.52
N ASP A 439 14.25 1.15 -22.34
CA ASP A 439 13.24 0.18 -21.88
C ASP A 439 13.87 -1.19 -21.60
N ALA A 440 15.00 -1.16 -20.90
CA ALA A 440 15.83 -2.29 -20.54
C ALA A 440 16.30 -2.18 -19.08
N PRO A 441 16.69 -3.31 -18.44
CA PRO A 441 17.24 -3.26 -17.11
C PRO A 441 18.55 -2.46 -17.08
N GLN A 442 18.59 -1.42 -16.25
CA GLN A 442 19.73 -0.47 -16.22
C GLN A 442 20.97 -1.06 -15.54
N ASN A 443 20.77 -2.00 -14.63
CA ASN A 443 21.84 -2.66 -13.86
C ASN A 443 21.91 -4.18 -14.09
N GLY A 444 21.22 -4.70 -15.11
CA GLY A 444 21.20 -6.13 -15.44
C GLY A 444 20.16 -6.97 -14.70
N TYR A 445 19.30 -6.34 -13.89
CA TYR A 445 18.23 -7.00 -13.14
C TYR A 445 16.88 -6.34 -13.37
N LEU A 446 15.81 -7.14 -13.28
CA LEU A 446 14.44 -6.68 -13.10
C LEU A 446 13.81 -7.38 -11.90
N ILE A 447 12.87 -6.69 -11.24
CA ILE A 447 12.03 -7.34 -10.24
C ILE A 447 11.16 -8.41 -10.91
N ARG A 448 11.03 -9.58 -10.28
CA ARG A 448 10.13 -10.66 -10.71
C ARG A 448 9.03 -10.94 -9.68
N LYS A 449 9.30 -10.69 -8.40
CA LYS A 449 8.32 -10.84 -7.32
C LYS A 449 7.04 -10.10 -7.67
N ARG A 450 5.89 -10.71 -7.48
CA ARG A 450 4.56 -10.17 -7.83
C ARG A 450 4.28 -10.00 -9.33
N VAL A 451 5.12 -10.52 -10.22
CA VAL A 451 4.87 -10.56 -11.66
C VAL A 451 4.20 -11.89 -12.01
N SER A 452 3.01 -11.82 -12.61
CA SER A 452 2.29 -13.04 -12.97
C SER A 452 2.90 -13.70 -14.22
N PRO A 453 3.18 -15.02 -14.20
CA PRO A 453 3.63 -15.74 -15.38
C PRO A 453 2.57 -15.80 -16.49
N LYS A 454 1.32 -15.41 -16.20
CA LYS A 454 0.20 -15.35 -17.17
C LYS A 454 -0.01 -13.98 -17.77
N THR A 455 0.71 -12.95 -17.29
CA THR A 455 0.57 -11.60 -17.82
C THR A 455 1.23 -11.48 -19.19
N ASN A 456 0.53 -10.89 -20.15
CA ASN A 456 1.07 -10.54 -21.46
C ASN A 456 0.91 -9.02 -21.67
N VAL A 457 1.99 -8.28 -21.42
CA VAL A 457 2.00 -6.81 -21.49
C VAL A 457 1.73 -6.30 -22.90
N LYS A 458 2.23 -6.99 -23.95
CA LYS A 458 1.98 -6.62 -25.36
C LYS A 458 0.51 -6.63 -25.71
N GLU A 459 -0.25 -7.56 -25.15
CA GLU A 459 -1.67 -7.71 -25.37
C GLU A 459 -2.55 -7.02 -24.33
N ASN A 460 -1.92 -6.24 -23.43
CA ASN A 460 -2.61 -5.60 -22.30
C ASN A 460 -3.44 -6.60 -21.45
N ASN A 461 -2.95 -7.83 -21.34
CA ASN A 461 -3.59 -8.89 -20.57
C ASN A 461 -2.90 -9.05 -19.22
N TYR A 462 -3.52 -8.53 -18.18
CA TYR A 462 -3.05 -8.57 -16.80
C TYR A 462 -3.96 -9.44 -15.95
N GLN A 463 -3.38 -10.13 -14.97
CA GLN A 463 -4.15 -10.97 -14.06
C GLN A 463 -4.52 -10.15 -12.83
N TYR A 464 -5.84 -9.94 -12.63
CA TYR A 464 -6.34 -9.18 -11.48
C TYR A 464 -5.89 -9.82 -10.16
N ARG A 465 -5.42 -8.97 -9.26
CA ARG A 465 -5.17 -9.29 -7.85
C ARG A 465 -5.22 -8.04 -6.98
N PRO A 466 -5.58 -8.19 -5.69
CA PRO A 466 -5.55 -7.08 -4.75
C PRO A 466 -4.12 -6.71 -4.39
N GLY A 467 -3.93 -5.48 -3.93
CA GLY A 467 -2.71 -5.06 -3.26
C GLY A 467 -2.66 -5.63 -1.85
N ILE A 468 -1.65 -6.41 -1.54
CA ILE A 468 -1.45 -6.96 -0.18
C ILE A 468 -0.82 -5.87 0.69
N VAL A 469 -1.57 -5.37 1.67
CA VAL A 469 -1.11 -4.35 2.62
C VAL A 469 -0.46 -4.99 3.84
N TYR A 470 -1.00 -6.12 4.30
CA TYR A 470 -0.44 -6.87 5.43
C TYR A 470 -0.71 -8.36 5.28
N ARG A 471 0.26 -9.20 5.62
CA ARG A 471 0.16 -10.66 5.59
C ARG A 471 0.65 -11.30 6.89
N LEU A 472 0.23 -12.54 7.15
CA LEU A 472 0.56 -13.25 8.38
C LEU A 472 2.07 -13.49 8.54
N GLY A 473 2.81 -13.73 7.45
CA GLY A 473 4.28 -13.87 7.50
C GLY A 473 4.97 -12.63 8.07
N GLU A 474 4.45 -11.41 7.79
CA GLU A 474 4.95 -10.19 8.41
C GLU A 474 4.67 -10.17 9.92
N ALA A 475 3.49 -10.64 10.36
CA ALA A 475 3.16 -10.70 11.79
C ALA A 475 4.16 -11.55 12.58
N PHE A 476 4.62 -12.69 12.03
CA PHE A 476 5.65 -13.52 12.65
C PHE A 476 7.00 -12.82 12.70
N LEU A 477 7.40 -12.13 11.64
CA LEU A 477 8.67 -11.38 11.61
C LEU A 477 8.64 -10.22 12.62
N ASN A 478 7.53 -9.47 12.66
CA ASN A 478 7.34 -8.38 13.62
C ASN A 478 7.38 -8.89 15.06
N TYR A 479 6.80 -10.06 15.32
CA TYR A 479 6.82 -10.68 16.64
C TYR A 479 8.22 -11.12 17.05
N ALA A 480 8.97 -11.71 16.12
CA ALA A 480 10.36 -12.12 16.34
C ALA A 480 11.26 -10.92 16.66
N GLU A 481 11.12 -9.80 15.90
CA GLU A 481 11.84 -8.55 16.14
C GLU A 481 11.49 -7.99 17.52
N ALA A 482 10.19 -7.87 17.82
CA ALA A 482 9.74 -7.34 19.10
C ALA A 482 10.26 -8.15 20.30
N LEU A 483 10.28 -9.49 20.19
CA LEU A 483 10.84 -10.38 21.22
C LEU A 483 12.35 -10.24 21.35
N ASN A 484 13.07 -10.06 20.25
CA ASN A 484 14.54 -9.90 20.27
C ASN A 484 14.95 -8.59 20.95
N GLU A 485 14.17 -7.53 20.77
CA GLU A 485 14.43 -6.22 21.36
C GLU A 485 13.89 -6.08 22.78
N TYR A 486 12.79 -6.77 23.09
CA TYR A 486 12.24 -6.81 24.43
C TYR A 486 13.07 -7.77 25.29
N LYS A 487 13.94 -7.19 26.11
CA LYS A 487 14.69 -7.96 27.13
C LYS A 487 13.91 -7.84 28.43
N ASP A 488 13.33 -8.95 28.84
CA ASP A 488 12.85 -9.09 30.24
C ASP A 488 14.09 -9.07 31.13
N GLU A 489 14.26 -8.02 31.97
CA GLU A 489 15.31 -7.93 32.98
C GLU A 489 15.00 -8.86 34.16
#